data_d646e9a7403c5071fe779388a33f85b5
#
_entry.id   d646e9a7403c5071fe779388a33f85b5
#
_cell.length_a   1.000
_cell.length_b   1.000
_cell.length_c   1.000
_cell.angle_alpha   90.00
_cell.angle_beta   90.00
_cell.angle_gamma   90.00
#
_symmetry.space_group_name_H-M   'P 1'
#
loop_
_entity.id
_entity.type
_entity.pdbx_description
1 polymer ?
#
loop_
_entity_poly.entity_id
_entity_poly.type
_entity_poly.pdbx_seq_one_letter_code
_entity_poly.pdbx_strand_id
1 'polypeptide(L)'
;ASHLSGGIVLVNLVREGQDLTFSQNYACDDCGISIEELTPRMFSFNNPFGACPTCTGLGMQLKADPALIIPDDRLSILDGAIVAPGWNSIRSDGISRMYFEALAKKDQFSLRTPVKELPAEVRQIIFYGTKGEKLEMHYDQPRGKGVLYQAFEGVIPNLERRYKETQSDGVREELESCMSECPCPTCGGKRLRRESLAVTVGGLSISDYCEKSVVDALDFVNKLTLTEQQMRIGERILKEIKNRLGFLRSVGLEYLTLSRASATLSGGEAQRIRLATQIGSSLMGVLYILDEPSIGLHQRDNDKLLATLKR
;
A
#
# COMPACT_ATOMS: atom_id res chain seq x y z
N ALA A 1 -14.69 31.48 -21.43
CA ALA A 1 -14.03 30.85 -20.29
C ALA A 1 -12.82 30.04 -20.73
N SER A 2 -12.97 29.05 -21.60
CA SER A 2 -11.86 28.14 -22.01
C SER A 2 -10.63 28.83 -22.58
N HIS A 3 -10.80 29.90 -23.38
CA HIS A 3 -9.68 30.71 -23.92
C HIS A 3 -8.89 31.47 -22.85
N LEU A 4 -9.53 31.86 -21.74
CA LEU A 4 -8.90 32.63 -20.66
C LEU A 4 -8.19 31.72 -19.63
N SER A 5 -8.62 30.44 -19.57
CA SER A 5 -8.15 29.48 -18.55
C SER A 5 -7.20 28.41 -19.12
N GLY A 6 -6.67 28.60 -20.33
CA GLY A 6 -5.80 27.59 -20.94
C GLY A 6 -6.51 26.26 -21.28
N GLY A 7 -7.83 26.30 -21.49
CA GLY A 7 -8.62 25.12 -21.89
C GLY A 7 -9.30 24.36 -20.76
N ILE A 8 -9.21 24.84 -19.52
CA ILE A 8 -9.90 24.23 -18.37
C ILE A 8 -11.13 25.07 -18.01
N VAL A 9 -12.29 24.44 -17.86
CA VAL A 9 -13.55 25.07 -17.42
C VAL A 9 -14.11 24.30 -16.25
N LEU A 10 -14.39 24.99 -15.15
CA LEU A 10 -15.05 24.43 -13.99
C LEU A 10 -16.51 24.90 -13.98
N VAL A 11 -17.44 23.96 -13.95
CA VAL A 11 -18.87 24.22 -13.87
C VAL A 11 -19.36 23.77 -12.50
N ASN A 12 -19.77 24.73 -11.67
CA ASN A 12 -20.37 24.44 -10.37
C ASN A 12 -21.89 24.22 -10.53
N LEU A 13 -22.37 23.03 -10.18
CA LEU A 13 -23.78 22.68 -10.13
C LEU A 13 -24.35 23.09 -8.76
N VAL A 14 -24.76 24.34 -8.63
CA VAL A 14 -25.18 24.95 -7.34
C VAL A 14 -26.29 24.16 -6.63
N ARG A 15 -27.20 23.51 -7.36
CA ARG A 15 -28.28 22.71 -6.77
C ARG A 15 -27.82 21.35 -6.25
N GLU A 16 -26.77 20.79 -6.80
CA GLU A 16 -26.25 19.45 -6.51
C GLU A 16 -24.99 19.51 -5.64
N GLY A 17 -24.42 20.72 -5.46
CA GLY A 17 -23.17 20.92 -4.72
C GLY A 17 -21.97 20.23 -5.35
N GLN A 18 -22.01 20.01 -6.67
CA GLN A 18 -20.99 19.27 -7.40
C GLN A 18 -20.26 20.19 -8.39
N ASP A 19 -18.92 20.06 -8.43
CA ASP A 19 -18.07 20.72 -9.40
C ASP A 19 -17.72 19.76 -10.54
N LEU A 20 -18.00 20.17 -11.77
CA LEU A 20 -17.58 19.45 -12.98
C LEU A 20 -16.42 20.19 -13.62
N THR A 21 -15.30 19.50 -13.83
CA THR A 21 -14.11 20.04 -14.49
C THR A 21 -14.02 19.51 -15.90
N PHE A 22 -13.97 20.40 -16.88
CA PHE A 22 -13.79 20.09 -18.29
C PHE A 22 -12.43 20.59 -18.76
N SER A 23 -11.69 19.74 -19.49
CA SER A 23 -10.42 20.10 -20.11
C SER A 23 -10.46 19.81 -21.60
N GLN A 24 -10.15 20.80 -22.42
CA GLN A 24 -10.07 20.61 -23.89
C GLN A 24 -8.91 19.70 -24.31
N ASN A 25 -7.86 19.59 -23.49
CA ASN A 25 -6.66 18.86 -23.86
C ASN A 25 -6.69 17.39 -23.45
N TYR A 26 -7.43 17.04 -22.39
CA TYR A 26 -7.45 15.70 -21.79
C TYR A 26 -8.86 15.28 -21.36
N ALA A 27 -9.86 15.62 -22.17
CA ALA A 27 -11.25 15.20 -21.96
C ALA A 27 -11.61 14.06 -22.91
N CYS A 28 -12.46 13.14 -22.44
CA CYS A 28 -13.04 12.09 -23.25
C CYS A 28 -14.54 12.40 -23.41
N ASP A 29 -14.98 12.60 -24.65
CA ASP A 29 -16.39 12.91 -24.96
C ASP A 29 -17.32 11.71 -24.69
N ASP A 30 -16.80 10.47 -24.77
CA ASP A 30 -17.62 9.25 -24.60
C ASP A 30 -17.88 8.93 -23.12
N CYS A 31 -16.89 9.12 -22.24
CA CYS A 31 -17.00 8.75 -20.82
C CYS A 31 -17.08 9.95 -19.85
N GLY A 32 -17.00 11.18 -20.38
CA GLY A 32 -17.07 12.41 -19.58
C GLY A 32 -15.89 12.64 -18.62
N ILE A 33 -14.83 11.84 -18.73
CA ILE A 33 -13.64 12.01 -17.90
C ILE A 33 -12.84 13.21 -18.40
N SER A 34 -12.49 14.12 -17.49
CA SER A 34 -11.57 15.22 -17.75
C SER A 34 -10.38 15.13 -16.79
N ILE A 35 -9.17 15.15 -17.37
CA ILE A 35 -7.92 15.04 -16.62
C ILE A 35 -7.24 16.42 -16.62
N GLU A 36 -6.66 16.81 -15.47
CA GLU A 36 -5.86 18.01 -15.36
C GLU A 36 -4.58 17.91 -16.21
N GLU A 37 -3.96 19.04 -16.51
CA GLU A 37 -2.69 19.07 -17.22
C GLU A 37 -1.62 18.24 -16.50
N LEU A 38 -0.98 17.34 -17.26
CA LEU A 38 0.03 16.44 -16.73
C LEU A 38 1.28 17.22 -16.31
N THR A 39 1.58 17.18 -15.02
CA THR A 39 2.77 17.81 -14.44
C THR A 39 3.71 16.75 -13.84
N PRO A 40 5.03 17.00 -13.74
CA PRO A 40 5.97 16.03 -13.17
C PRO A 40 5.61 15.54 -11.76
N ARG A 41 4.97 16.39 -10.95
CA ARG A 41 4.52 16.03 -9.58
C ARG A 41 3.47 14.93 -9.55
N MET A 42 2.72 14.72 -10.63
CA MET A 42 1.73 13.65 -10.74
C MET A 42 2.36 12.25 -10.85
N PHE A 43 3.64 12.17 -11.15
CA PHE A 43 4.39 10.92 -11.22
C PHE A 43 5.17 10.61 -9.93
N SER A 44 4.94 11.37 -8.88
CA SER A 44 5.54 11.15 -7.56
C SER A 44 4.50 10.60 -6.58
N PHE A 45 4.75 9.42 -6.03
CA PHE A 45 3.90 8.83 -4.99
C PHE A 45 4.03 9.54 -3.63
N ASN A 46 5.06 10.37 -3.43
CA ASN A 46 5.23 11.21 -2.24
C ASN A 46 4.48 12.56 -2.36
N ASN A 47 3.85 12.83 -3.50
CA ASN A 47 3.13 14.07 -3.73
C ASN A 47 1.62 13.77 -3.80
N PRO A 48 0.75 14.52 -3.10
CA PRO A 48 -0.70 14.30 -3.10
C PRO A 48 -1.34 14.31 -4.49
N PHE A 49 -0.75 15.03 -5.47
CA PHE A 49 -1.23 15.07 -6.85
C PHE A 49 -1.00 13.76 -7.61
N GLY A 50 0.05 13.00 -7.26
CA GLY A 50 0.37 11.73 -7.90
C GLY A 50 0.02 10.50 -7.08
N ALA A 51 0.01 10.62 -5.77
CA ALA A 51 -0.24 9.52 -4.85
C ALA A 51 -1.65 8.93 -5.04
N CYS A 52 -1.76 7.61 -4.97
CA CYS A 52 -3.06 6.94 -4.89
C CYS A 52 -3.85 7.46 -3.67
N PRO A 53 -5.07 7.97 -3.83
CA PRO A 53 -5.82 8.59 -2.73
C PRO A 53 -6.18 7.59 -1.62
N THR A 54 -6.29 6.30 -1.95
CA THR A 54 -6.68 5.25 -1.01
C THR A 54 -5.55 4.85 -0.06
N CYS A 55 -4.31 4.73 -0.57
CA CYS A 55 -3.14 4.35 0.25
C CYS A 55 -2.14 5.50 0.44
N THR A 56 -2.47 6.71 0.01
CA THR A 56 -1.61 7.91 0.13
C THR A 56 -0.16 7.68 -0.38
N GLY A 57 -0.02 6.84 -1.42
CA GLY A 57 1.28 6.53 -2.02
C GLY A 57 2.05 5.38 -1.38
N LEU A 58 1.50 4.73 -0.35
CA LEU A 58 2.16 3.57 0.30
C LEU A 58 2.14 2.31 -0.56
N GLY A 59 1.10 2.12 -1.39
CA GLY A 59 0.90 0.93 -2.21
C GLY A 59 0.31 -0.26 -1.45
N MET A 60 0.38 -0.24 -0.13
CA MET A 60 -0.08 -1.29 0.77
C MET A 60 -1.09 -0.73 1.77
N GLN A 61 -1.89 -1.60 2.34
CA GLN A 61 -2.79 -1.30 3.45
C GLN A 61 -2.72 -2.43 4.46
N LEU A 62 -2.74 -2.08 5.74
CA LEU A 62 -2.95 -3.05 6.80
C LEU A 62 -4.45 -3.41 6.83
N LYS A 63 -4.74 -4.70 6.75
CA LYS A 63 -6.09 -5.25 6.87
C LYS A 63 -6.11 -6.38 7.89
N ALA A 64 -7.22 -6.49 8.60
CA ALA A 64 -7.42 -7.59 9.53
C ALA A 64 -7.37 -8.93 8.78
N ASP A 65 -6.53 -9.85 9.27
CA ASP A 65 -6.25 -11.13 8.63
C ASP A 65 -6.96 -12.26 9.40
N PRO A 66 -7.88 -13.00 8.75
CA PRO A 66 -8.53 -14.14 9.38
C PRO A 66 -7.58 -15.16 10.01
N ALA A 67 -6.41 -15.39 9.39
CA ALA A 67 -5.43 -16.35 9.90
C ALA A 67 -4.70 -15.84 11.15
N LEU A 68 -4.54 -14.52 11.30
CA LEU A 68 -3.98 -13.93 12.52
C LEU A 68 -5.05 -13.75 13.62
N ILE A 69 -6.32 -13.60 13.25
CA ILE A 69 -7.45 -13.55 14.20
C ILE A 69 -7.71 -14.92 14.82
N ILE A 70 -7.65 -15.97 14.01
CA ILE A 70 -7.84 -17.37 14.44
C ILE A 70 -6.62 -18.18 13.97
N PRO A 71 -5.53 -18.15 14.74
CA PRO A 71 -4.28 -18.83 14.35
C PRO A 71 -4.36 -20.36 14.48
N ASP A 72 -5.26 -20.89 15.31
CA ASP A 72 -5.51 -22.31 15.44
C ASP A 72 -7.03 -22.60 15.35
N ASP A 73 -7.48 -23.02 14.18
CA ASP A 73 -8.87 -23.35 13.92
C ASP A 73 -9.34 -24.69 14.51
N ARG A 74 -8.42 -25.46 15.10
CA ARG A 74 -8.73 -26.68 15.88
C ARG A 74 -9.31 -26.35 17.25
N LEU A 75 -9.09 -25.14 17.73
CA LEU A 75 -9.68 -24.66 18.97
C LEU A 75 -11.11 -24.23 18.72
N SER A 76 -11.93 -24.36 19.78
CA SER A 76 -13.27 -23.77 19.79
C SER A 76 -13.24 -22.32 20.22
N ILE A 77 -14.35 -21.60 19.99
CA ILE A 77 -14.51 -20.21 20.44
C ILE A 77 -14.31 -20.09 21.96
N LEU A 78 -14.86 -21.04 22.73
CA LEU A 78 -14.69 -21.05 24.19
C LEU A 78 -13.27 -21.43 24.62
N ASP A 79 -12.54 -22.19 23.82
CA ASP A 79 -11.14 -22.54 24.13
C ASP A 79 -10.17 -21.42 23.73
N GLY A 80 -10.67 -20.35 23.14
CA GLY A 80 -9.88 -19.17 22.81
C GLY A 80 -9.31 -19.19 21.38
N ALA A 81 -10.03 -19.76 20.43
CA ALA A 81 -9.65 -19.72 19.02
C ALA A 81 -9.46 -18.28 18.50
N ILE A 82 -10.27 -17.33 19.00
CA ILE A 82 -10.19 -15.92 18.61
C ILE A 82 -9.22 -15.20 19.54
N VAL A 83 -8.08 -14.75 19.00
CA VAL A 83 -7.05 -14.02 19.75
C VAL A 83 -7.18 -12.50 19.62
N ALA A 84 -8.06 -12.03 18.75
CA ALA A 84 -8.21 -10.61 18.43
C ALA A 84 -8.56 -9.75 19.67
N PRO A 85 -7.91 -8.57 19.83
CA PRO A 85 -8.13 -7.68 20.97
C PRO A 85 -9.58 -7.23 21.11
N GLY A 86 -10.14 -7.43 22.32
CA GLY A 86 -11.55 -7.18 22.63
C GLY A 86 -12.51 -8.34 22.29
N TRP A 87 -12.01 -9.38 21.61
CA TRP A 87 -12.75 -10.61 21.31
C TRP A 87 -12.14 -11.86 21.97
N ASN A 88 -10.92 -11.75 22.49
CA ASN A 88 -10.18 -12.83 23.18
C ASN A 88 -10.68 -13.12 24.59
N SER A 89 -11.53 -12.29 25.17
CA SER A 89 -12.07 -12.43 26.52
C SER A 89 -13.41 -13.18 26.58
N ILE A 90 -13.68 -14.07 25.65
CA ILE A 90 -14.93 -14.85 25.55
C ILE A 90 -15.15 -15.78 26.77
N ARG A 91 -14.10 -16.06 27.51
CA ARG A 91 -14.17 -16.85 28.75
C ARG A 91 -14.81 -16.10 29.92
N SER A 92 -14.91 -14.75 29.85
CA SER A 92 -15.57 -13.92 30.85
C SER A 92 -17.00 -13.56 30.44
N ASP A 93 -17.84 -13.13 31.37
CA ASP A 93 -19.23 -12.71 31.12
C ASP A 93 -19.32 -11.33 30.45
N GLY A 94 -18.47 -11.12 29.47
CA GLY A 94 -18.37 -9.87 28.71
C GLY A 94 -19.32 -9.81 27.52
N ILE A 95 -19.41 -8.61 26.92
CA ILE A 95 -20.28 -8.35 25.76
C ILE A 95 -19.90 -9.24 24.56
N SER A 96 -18.62 -9.58 24.37
CA SER A 96 -18.14 -10.47 23.30
C SER A 96 -18.78 -11.85 23.41
N ARG A 97 -18.86 -12.39 24.62
CA ARG A 97 -19.51 -13.66 24.89
C ARG A 97 -21.00 -13.64 24.55
N MET A 98 -21.70 -12.57 24.93
CA MET A 98 -23.12 -12.41 24.64
C MET A 98 -23.42 -12.42 23.14
N TYR A 99 -22.56 -11.79 22.32
CA TYR A 99 -22.66 -11.85 20.86
C TYR A 99 -22.53 -13.27 20.34
N PHE A 100 -21.53 -14.02 20.78
CA PHE A 100 -21.31 -15.38 20.31
C PHE A 100 -22.38 -16.37 20.82
N GLU A 101 -22.90 -16.18 22.03
CA GLU A 101 -24.02 -16.96 22.52
C GLU A 101 -25.32 -16.71 21.73
N ALA A 102 -25.58 -15.45 21.38
CA ALA A 102 -26.74 -15.09 20.56
C ALA A 102 -26.60 -15.66 19.13
N LEU A 103 -25.41 -15.60 18.55
CA LEU A 103 -25.10 -16.21 17.24
C LEU A 103 -25.29 -17.74 17.30
N ALA A 104 -24.74 -18.41 18.33
CA ALA A 104 -24.84 -19.84 18.50
C ALA A 104 -26.30 -20.32 18.62
N LYS A 105 -27.13 -19.56 19.32
CA LYS A 105 -28.58 -19.80 19.44
C LYS A 105 -29.29 -19.64 18.10
N LYS A 106 -28.98 -18.55 17.38
CA LYS A 106 -29.62 -18.23 16.10
C LYS A 106 -29.27 -19.23 15.01
N ASP A 107 -27.96 -19.48 14.82
CA ASP A 107 -27.42 -20.27 13.71
C ASP A 107 -27.20 -21.75 14.11
N GLN A 108 -27.72 -22.17 15.30
CA GLN A 108 -27.75 -23.54 15.81
C GLN A 108 -26.41 -24.27 15.83
N PHE A 109 -25.34 -23.57 16.25
CA PHE A 109 -24.03 -24.20 16.45
C PHE A 109 -23.58 -24.13 17.92
N SER A 110 -22.60 -24.97 18.28
CA SER A 110 -22.02 -24.95 19.63
C SER A 110 -20.73 -24.13 19.67
N LEU A 111 -20.59 -23.30 20.69
CA LEU A 111 -19.35 -22.56 20.94
C LEU A 111 -18.17 -23.45 21.33
N ARG A 112 -18.41 -24.75 21.61
CA ARG A 112 -17.39 -25.75 21.88
C ARG A 112 -16.93 -26.51 20.63
N THR A 113 -17.59 -26.30 19.49
CA THR A 113 -17.18 -26.88 18.21
C THR A 113 -15.91 -26.20 17.71
N PRO A 114 -14.86 -26.95 17.29
CA PRO A 114 -13.70 -26.40 16.64
C PRO A 114 -14.09 -25.54 15.46
N VAL A 115 -13.39 -24.39 15.28
CA VAL A 115 -13.75 -23.40 14.23
C VAL A 115 -13.70 -24.02 12.83
N LYS A 116 -12.75 -24.93 12.56
CA LYS A 116 -12.64 -25.65 11.28
C LYS A 116 -13.88 -26.48 10.94
N GLU A 117 -14.63 -26.95 11.96
CA GLU A 117 -15.83 -27.80 11.81
C GLU A 117 -17.11 -26.97 11.71
N LEU A 118 -17.06 -25.66 11.98
CA LEU A 118 -18.20 -24.76 11.82
C LEU A 118 -18.58 -24.60 10.35
N PRO A 119 -19.89 -24.51 10.02
CA PRO A 119 -20.33 -24.16 8.67
C PRO A 119 -19.66 -22.91 8.11
N ALA A 120 -19.46 -22.86 6.80
CA ALA A 120 -18.81 -21.71 6.16
C ALA A 120 -19.56 -20.40 6.40
N GLU A 121 -20.90 -20.46 6.43
CA GLU A 121 -21.79 -19.32 6.70
C GLU A 121 -21.56 -18.78 8.12
N VAL A 122 -21.44 -19.65 9.12
CA VAL A 122 -21.17 -19.25 10.51
C VAL A 122 -19.80 -18.58 10.62
N ARG A 123 -18.77 -19.14 9.97
CA ARG A 123 -17.44 -18.53 9.94
C ARG A 123 -17.46 -17.14 9.26
N GLN A 124 -18.22 -16.99 8.18
CA GLN A 124 -18.42 -15.70 7.53
C GLN A 124 -19.11 -14.68 8.45
N ILE A 125 -20.11 -15.09 9.19
CA ILE A 125 -20.79 -14.21 10.15
C ILE A 125 -19.84 -13.81 11.29
N ILE A 126 -19.03 -14.73 11.81
CA ILE A 126 -18.02 -14.41 12.83
C ILE A 126 -17.06 -13.34 12.33
N PHE A 127 -16.54 -13.47 11.11
CA PHE A 127 -15.60 -12.51 10.57
C PHE A 127 -16.23 -11.19 10.11
N TYR A 128 -17.38 -11.24 9.41
CA TYR A 128 -17.94 -10.07 8.70
C TYR A 128 -19.29 -9.58 9.25
N GLY A 129 -19.82 -10.23 10.29
CA GLY A 129 -21.02 -9.79 10.98
C GLY A 129 -22.34 -10.18 10.33
N THR A 130 -23.43 -9.74 10.95
CA THR A 130 -24.83 -10.06 10.59
C THR A 130 -25.42 -9.11 9.53
N LYS A 131 -24.63 -8.28 8.87
CA LYS A 131 -25.09 -7.31 7.84
C LYS A 131 -26.26 -6.43 8.28
N GLY A 132 -26.28 -6.04 9.55
CA GLY A 132 -27.31 -5.17 10.14
C GLY A 132 -28.49 -5.92 10.79
N GLU A 133 -28.57 -7.24 10.65
CA GLU A 133 -29.58 -8.04 11.36
C GLU A 133 -29.28 -8.04 12.86
N LYS A 134 -30.29 -7.70 13.67
CA LYS A 134 -30.15 -7.59 15.12
C LYS A 134 -30.24 -8.97 15.77
N LEU A 135 -29.31 -9.23 16.67
CA LEU A 135 -29.29 -10.39 17.56
C LEU A 135 -30.01 -10.05 18.85
N GLU A 136 -30.74 -11.02 19.39
CA GLU A 136 -31.33 -10.98 20.73
C GLU A 136 -30.29 -11.49 21.74
N MET A 137 -29.71 -10.57 22.50
CA MET A 137 -28.65 -10.84 23.46
C MET A 137 -29.22 -10.72 24.87
N HIS A 138 -29.08 -11.78 25.68
CA HIS A 138 -29.50 -11.81 27.07
C HIS A 138 -28.32 -11.47 27.97
N TYR A 139 -28.51 -10.57 28.93
CA TYR A 139 -27.51 -10.29 29.96
C TYR A 139 -28.10 -10.53 31.35
N ASP A 140 -27.27 -11.16 32.19
CA ASP A 140 -27.55 -11.42 33.61
C ASP A 140 -26.32 -10.95 34.41
N GLN A 141 -26.33 -9.68 34.83
CA GLN A 141 -25.24 -9.09 35.56
C GLN A 141 -25.71 -8.64 36.96
N PRO A 142 -24.80 -8.46 37.94
CA PRO A 142 -25.16 -7.99 39.31
C PRO A 142 -25.96 -6.70 39.32
N ARG A 143 -25.86 -5.89 38.24
CA ARG A 143 -26.54 -4.60 38.10
C ARG A 143 -27.90 -4.70 37.38
N GLY A 144 -28.29 -5.86 36.91
CA GLY A 144 -29.60 -6.07 36.25
C GLY A 144 -29.59 -7.16 35.19
N LYS A 145 -30.79 -7.65 34.87
CA LYS A 145 -31.07 -8.61 33.81
C LYS A 145 -31.91 -7.95 32.73
N GLY A 146 -31.64 -8.30 31.47
CA GLY A 146 -32.40 -7.74 30.36
C GLY A 146 -32.05 -8.36 29.02
N VAL A 147 -32.67 -7.84 27.98
CA VAL A 147 -32.45 -8.24 26.60
C VAL A 147 -31.99 -6.99 25.82
N LEU A 148 -30.94 -7.16 25.03
CA LEU A 148 -30.39 -6.15 24.15
C LEU A 148 -30.53 -6.61 22.71
N TYR A 149 -31.03 -5.78 21.82
CA TYR A 149 -31.12 -6.04 20.38
C TYR A 149 -30.07 -5.23 19.64
N GLN A 150 -28.99 -5.90 19.20
CA GLN A 150 -27.88 -5.24 18.52
C GLN A 150 -27.35 -6.09 17.36
N ALA A 151 -27.01 -5.45 16.25
CA ALA A 151 -26.36 -6.13 15.15
C ALA A 151 -24.90 -6.44 15.50
N PHE A 152 -24.44 -7.61 15.10
CA PHE A 152 -23.04 -7.99 15.23
C PHE A 152 -22.25 -7.46 14.03
N GLU A 153 -21.29 -6.58 14.30
CA GLU A 153 -20.48 -5.92 13.28
C GLU A 153 -19.54 -6.92 12.57
N GLY A 154 -19.12 -7.98 13.27
CA GLY A 154 -18.05 -8.88 12.84
C GLY A 154 -16.71 -8.50 13.42
N VAL A 155 -15.83 -9.49 13.58
CA VAL A 155 -14.52 -9.27 14.18
C VAL A 155 -13.64 -8.38 13.27
N ILE A 156 -13.62 -8.65 11.96
CA ILE A 156 -12.81 -7.89 10.99
C ILE A 156 -13.22 -6.43 10.88
N PRO A 157 -14.49 -6.07 10.58
CA PRO A 157 -14.89 -4.67 10.53
C PRO A 157 -14.67 -3.92 11.85
N ASN A 158 -14.88 -4.60 12.98
CA ASN A 158 -14.63 -4.03 14.30
C ASN A 158 -13.16 -3.66 14.50
N LEU A 159 -12.23 -4.59 14.18
CA LEU A 159 -10.79 -4.33 14.28
C LEU A 159 -10.37 -3.20 13.35
N GLU A 160 -10.79 -3.23 12.08
CA GLU A 160 -10.44 -2.20 11.10
C GLU A 160 -10.99 -0.81 11.47
N ARG A 161 -12.19 -0.73 12.01
CA ARG A 161 -12.77 0.52 12.52
C ARG A 161 -11.99 1.02 13.72
N ARG A 162 -11.74 0.19 14.73
CA ARG A 162 -10.98 0.55 15.94
C ARG A 162 -9.55 0.98 15.58
N TYR A 163 -8.92 0.36 14.62
CA TYR A 163 -7.59 0.73 14.14
C TYR A 163 -7.56 2.16 13.55
N LYS A 164 -8.62 2.54 12.81
CA LYS A 164 -8.74 3.89 12.24
C LYS A 164 -9.07 4.95 13.30
N GLU A 165 -9.86 4.60 14.32
CA GLU A 165 -10.37 5.52 15.32
C GLU A 165 -9.40 5.71 16.50
N THR A 166 -8.53 4.75 16.78
CA THR A 166 -7.63 4.80 17.95
C THR A 166 -6.57 5.89 17.82
N GLN A 167 -6.34 6.60 18.91
CA GLN A 167 -5.24 7.57 19.07
C GLN A 167 -4.13 7.03 19.97
N SER A 168 -4.29 5.85 20.56
CA SER A 168 -3.30 5.21 21.44
C SER A 168 -2.39 4.32 20.63
N ASP A 169 -1.08 4.58 20.69
CA ASP A 169 -0.08 3.78 19.99
C ASP A 169 -0.05 2.33 20.49
N GLY A 170 -0.19 2.09 21.80
CA GLY A 170 -0.26 0.74 22.36
C GLY A 170 -1.47 -0.06 21.87
N VAL A 171 -2.66 0.57 21.79
CA VAL A 171 -3.85 -0.08 21.24
C VAL A 171 -3.68 -0.35 19.75
N ARG A 172 -3.02 0.56 19.02
CA ARG A 172 -2.73 0.39 17.60
C ARG A 172 -1.82 -0.81 17.37
N GLU A 173 -0.73 -0.91 18.09
CA GLU A 173 0.23 -2.02 18.02
C GLU A 173 -0.43 -3.37 18.35
N GLU A 174 -1.32 -3.38 19.36
CA GLU A 174 -2.10 -4.56 19.72
C GLU A 174 -3.05 -5.00 18.59
N LEU A 175 -3.72 -4.05 17.90
CA LEU A 175 -4.60 -4.34 16.76
C LEU A 175 -3.80 -4.80 15.53
N GLU A 176 -2.61 -4.22 15.30
CA GLU A 176 -1.71 -4.60 14.20
C GLU A 176 -1.24 -6.05 14.29
N SER A 177 -1.18 -6.64 15.48
CA SER A 177 -0.86 -8.06 15.66
C SER A 177 -1.83 -9.02 14.95
N CYS A 178 -3.05 -8.55 14.65
CA CYS A 178 -4.09 -9.28 13.91
C CYS A 178 -4.27 -8.79 12.47
N MET A 179 -3.31 -8.00 11.95
CA MET A 179 -3.38 -7.42 10.61
C MET A 179 -2.20 -7.86 9.76
N SER A 180 -2.43 -7.97 8.45
CA SER A 180 -1.40 -8.23 7.46
C SER A 180 -1.36 -7.12 6.40
N GLU A 181 -0.18 -6.93 5.80
CA GLU A 181 0.00 -6.01 4.69
C GLU A 181 -0.60 -6.60 3.40
N CYS A 182 -1.57 -5.91 2.84
CA CYS A 182 -2.19 -6.28 1.57
C CYS A 182 -1.96 -5.19 0.53
N PRO A 183 -1.77 -5.54 -0.77
CA PRO A 183 -1.72 -4.55 -1.83
C PRO A 183 -2.98 -3.69 -1.83
N CYS A 184 -2.80 -2.39 -1.99
CA CYS A 184 -3.91 -1.44 -2.05
C CYS A 184 -4.89 -1.83 -3.18
N PRO A 185 -6.18 -2.02 -2.91
CA PRO A 185 -7.15 -2.50 -3.92
C PRO A 185 -7.35 -1.51 -5.07
N THR A 186 -7.12 -0.23 -4.84
CA THR A 186 -7.31 0.82 -5.85
C THR A 186 -6.15 0.89 -6.85
N CYS A 187 -4.91 0.84 -6.38
CA CYS A 187 -3.72 0.94 -7.23
C CYS A 187 -3.00 -0.39 -7.45
N GLY A 188 -3.41 -1.48 -6.81
CA GLY A 188 -2.78 -2.78 -6.96
C GLY A 188 -1.29 -2.80 -6.55
N GLY A 189 -0.90 -1.98 -5.56
CA GLY A 189 0.50 -1.83 -5.15
C GLY A 189 1.27 -0.74 -5.90
N LYS A 190 0.75 -0.20 -7.00
CA LYS A 190 1.45 0.74 -7.89
C LYS A 190 1.65 2.15 -7.33
N ARG A 191 1.08 2.48 -6.17
CA ARG A 191 1.27 3.73 -5.40
C ARG A 191 0.69 5.00 -6.02
N LEU A 192 0.46 5.05 -7.33
CA LEU A 192 0.06 6.23 -8.09
C LEU A 192 -1.42 6.20 -8.46
N ARG A 193 -1.95 7.37 -8.82
CA ARG A 193 -3.28 7.53 -9.41
C ARG A 193 -3.35 6.86 -10.78
N ARG A 194 -4.55 6.50 -11.21
CA ARG A 194 -4.81 5.85 -12.51
C ARG A 194 -4.37 6.71 -13.69
N GLU A 195 -4.57 8.02 -13.61
CA GLU A 195 -4.20 9.00 -14.63
C GLU A 195 -2.68 9.00 -14.85
N SER A 196 -1.91 8.97 -13.78
CA SER A 196 -0.43 8.89 -13.85
C SER A 196 0.04 7.56 -14.42
N LEU A 197 -0.64 6.46 -14.08
CA LEU A 197 -0.33 5.11 -14.58
C LEU A 197 -0.73 4.91 -16.05
N ALA A 198 -1.68 5.68 -16.56
CA ALA A 198 -2.11 5.62 -17.95
C ALA A 198 -1.09 6.23 -18.92
N VAL A 199 -0.19 7.06 -18.43
CA VAL A 199 0.90 7.64 -19.25
C VAL A 199 1.99 6.61 -19.45
N THR A 200 2.32 6.33 -20.71
CA THR A 200 3.33 5.34 -21.06
C THR A 200 4.44 5.93 -21.92
N VAL A 201 5.65 5.42 -21.74
CA VAL A 201 6.81 5.68 -22.60
C VAL A 201 7.33 4.33 -23.08
N GLY A 202 7.41 4.14 -24.39
CA GLY A 202 7.80 2.84 -24.96
C GLY A 202 6.89 1.68 -24.52
N GLY A 203 5.60 1.96 -24.25
CA GLY A 203 4.61 0.97 -23.83
C GLY A 203 4.61 0.63 -22.33
N LEU A 204 5.48 1.24 -21.51
CA LEU A 204 5.54 1.02 -20.06
C LEU A 204 5.06 2.26 -19.30
N SER A 205 4.26 2.03 -18.26
CA SER A 205 4.00 3.06 -17.24
C SER A 205 5.24 3.26 -16.36
N ILE A 206 5.28 4.36 -15.61
CA ILE A 206 6.37 4.61 -14.65
C ILE A 206 6.47 3.50 -13.59
N SER A 207 5.34 2.93 -13.15
CA SER A 207 5.32 1.81 -12.20
C SER A 207 5.93 0.56 -12.82
N ASP A 208 5.50 0.19 -14.03
CA ASP A 208 6.01 -1.00 -14.72
C ASP A 208 7.51 -0.87 -15.03
N TYR A 209 7.97 0.35 -15.31
CA TYR A 209 9.41 0.64 -15.46
C TYR A 209 10.17 0.46 -14.15
N CYS A 210 9.63 0.95 -13.02
CA CYS A 210 10.26 0.83 -11.71
C CYS A 210 10.32 -0.62 -11.18
N GLU A 211 9.47 -1.52 -11.66
CA GLU A 211 9.51 -2.95 -11.33
C GLU A 211 10.67 -3.70 -12.02
N LYS A 212 11.28 -3.10 -13.03
CA LYS A 212 12.44 -3.69 -13.70
C LYS A 212 13.67 -3.64 -12.80
N SER A 213 14.54 -4.64 -12.95
CA SER A 213 15.88 -4.56 -12.37
C SER A 213 16.66 -3.39 -12.97
N VAL A 214 17.67 -2.90 -12.27
CA VAL A 214 18.55 -1.82 -12.77
C VAL A 214 19.12 -2.17 -14.14
N VAL A 215 19.50 -3.42 -14.38
CA VAL A 215 20.01 -3.88 -15.67
C VAL A 215 18.94 -3.82 -16.75
N ASP A 216 17.73 -4.33 -16.47
CA ASP A 216 16.64 -4.33 -17.44
C ASP A 216 16.12 -2.92 -17.72
N ALA A 217 16.11 -2.05 -16.70
CA ALA A 217 15.76 -0.64 -16.84
C ALA A 217 16.76 0.11 -17.73
N LEU A 218 18.07 -0.15 -17.58
CA LEU A 218 19.11 0.38 -18.46
C LEU A 218 18.94 -0.10 -19.90
N ASP A 219 18.69 -1.39 -20.08
CA ASP A 219 18.48 -2.01 -21.39
C ASP A 219 17.25 -1.41 -22.08
N PHE A 220 16.15 -1.22 -21.34
CA PHE A 220 14.96 -0.57 -21.86
C PHE A 220 15.28 0.83 -22.38
N VAL A 221 15.93 1.68 -21.56
CA VAL A 221 16.28 3.06 -21.95
C VAL A 221 17.24 3.10 -23.14
N ASN A 222 18.13 2.11 -23.28
CA ASN A 222 19.05 2.03 -24.40
C ASN A 222 18.36 1.62 -25.73
N LYS A 223 17.32 0.79 -25.63
CA LYS A 223 16.54 0.32 -26.78
C LYS A 223 15.34 1.21 -27.12
N LEU A 224 15.09 2.24 -26.31
CA LEU A 224 13.95 3.14 -26.48
C LEU A 224 14.06 3.93 -27.79
N THR A 225 13.07 3.74 -28.66
CA THR A 225 12.96 4.45 -29.93
C THR A 225 12.05 5.67 -29.74
N LEU A 226 12.58 6.86 -29.95
CA LEU A 226 11.87 8.13 -29.82
C LEU A 226 11.88 8.88 -31.16
N THR A 227 10.85 9.69 -31.41
CA THR A 227 10.85 10.62 -32.53
C THR A 227 11.89 11.72 -32.31
N GLU A 228 12.28 12.43 -33.39
CA GLU A 228 13.24 13.55 -33.27
C GLU A 228 12.80 14.61 -32.27
N GLN A 229 11.50 14.93 -32.24
CA GLN A 229 10.95 15.89 -31.30
C GLN A 229 11.04 15.38 -29.85
N GLN A 230 10.68 14.13 -29.60
CA GLN A 230 10.78 13.49 -28.28
C GLN A 230 12.25 13.40 -27.84
N MET A 231 13.16 13.11 -28.76
CA MET A 231 14.59 13.06 -28.45
C MET A 231 15.13 14.44 -28.04
N ARG A 232 14.77 15.52 -28.74
CA ARG A 232 15.18 16.90 -28.36
C ARG A 232 14.73 17.25 -26.93
N ILE A 233 13.54 16.80 -26.50
CA ILE A 233 13.03 17.03 -25.15
C ILE A 233 13.71 16.11 -24.14
N GLY A 234 13.85 14.81 -24.48
CA GLY A 234 14.23 13.75 -23.55
C GLY A 234 15.73 13.50 -23.42
N GLU A 235 16.57 13.97 -24.33
CA GLU A 235 18.00 13.61 -24.41
C GLU A 235 18.76 13.80 -23.08
N ARG A 236 18.61 14.97 -22.47
CA ARG A 236 19.27 15.28 -21.19
C ARG A 236 18.76 14.41 -20.06
N ILE A 237 17.44 14.14 -20.02
CA ILE A 237 16.81 13.32 -19.01
C ILE A 237 17.28 11.86 -19.17
N LEU A 238 17.26 11.34 -20.38
CA LEU A 238 17.72 9.98 -20.68
C LEU A 238 19.20 9.77 -20.35
N LYS A 239 20.04 10.78 -20.64
CA LYS A 239 21.46 10.76 -20.26
C LYS A 239 21.62 10.66 -18.74
N GLU A 240 20.88 11.45 -18.00
CA GLU A 240 20.93 11.45 -16.53
C GLU A 240 20.43 10.11 -15.95
N ILE A 241 19.32 9.56 -16.47
CA ILE A 241 18.81 8.25 -16.08
C ILE A 241 19.86 7.17 -16.34
N LYS A 242 20.48 7.15 -17.53
CA LYS A 242 21.54 6.18 -17.89
C LYS A 242 22.74 6.28 -16.96
N ASN A 243 23.16 7.49 -16.62
CA ASN A 243 24.25 7.72 -15.69
C ASN A 243 23.93 7.14 -14.30
N ARG A 244 22.80 7.53 -13.72
CA ARG A 244 22.39 7.07 -12.37
C ARG A 244 22.19 5.57 -12.28
N LEU A 245 21.52 4.96 -13.25
CA LEU A 245 21.38 3.51 -13.30
C LEU A 245 22.73 2.81 -13.55
N GLY A 246 23.60 3.43 -14.38
CA GLY A 246 24.96 2.95 -14.61
C GLY A 246 25.79 2.92 -13.32
N PHE A 247 25.64 3.95 -12.46
CA PHE A 247 26.29 3.97 -11.15
C PHE A 247 25.76 2.85 -10.24
N LEU A 248 24.44 2.65 -10.15
CA LEU A 248 23.87 1.55 -9.37
C LEU A 248 24.43 0.18 -9.84
N ARG A 249 24.55 -0.01 -11.15
CA ARG A 249 25.18 -1.21 -11.73
C ARG A 249 26.66 -1.34 -11.35
N SER A 250 27.42 -0.23 -11.36
CA SER A 250 28.86 -0.24 -11.05
C SER A 250 29.16 -0.59 -9.58
N VAL A 251 28.24 -0.31 -8.66
CA VAL A 251 28.35 -0.69 -7.24
C VAL A 251 27.73 -2.05 -6.92
N GLY A 252 27.42 -2.89 -7.96
CA GLY A 252 26.91 -4.24 -7.79
C GLY A 252 25.43 -4.33 -7.36
N LEU A 253 24.62 -3.30 -7.64
CA LEU A 253 23.19 -3.26 -7.35
C LEU A 253 22.32 -3.49 -8.59
N GLU A 254 22.84 -4.22 -9.57
CA GLU A 254 22.20 -4.48 -10.85
C GLU A 254 20.90 -5.29 -10.77
N TYR A 255 20.71 -6.06 -9.70
CA TYR A 255 19.55 -6.90 -9.44
C TYR A 255 18.39 -6.17 -8.75
N LEU A 256 18.64 -5.01 -8.14
CA LEU A 256 17.61 -4.25 -7.42
C LEU A 256 16.60 -3.63 -8.39
N THR A 257 15.33 -3.56 -7.93
CA THR A 257 14.29 -2.80 -8.61
C THR A 257 14.15 -1.41 -7.98
N LEU A 258 13.72 -0.42 -8.77
CA LEU A 258 13.48 0.93 -8.25
C LEU A 258 12.23 1.02 -7.37
N SER A 259 11.32 0.05 -7.48
CA SER A 259 10.10 -0.08 -6.66
C SER A 259 10.37 -0.61 -5.26
N ARG A 260 11.56 -1.21 -5.02
CA ARG A 260 11.89 -1.85 -3.74
C ARG A 260 11.83 -0.87 -2.58
N ALA A 261 11.09 -1.23 -1.55
CA ALA A 261 10.95 -0.41 -0.35
C ALA A 261 12.29 -0.31 0.41
N SER A 262 12.65 0.90 0.83
CA SER A 262 13.91 1.17 1.53
C SER A 262 14.07 0.37 2.83
N ALA A 263 12.98 0.08 3.52
CA ALA A 263 12.98 -0.72 4.75
C ALA A 263 13.40 -2.19 4.52
N THR A 264 13.32 -2.69 3.28
CA THR A 264 13.71 -4.06 2.92
C THR A 264 15.17 -4.19 2.47
N LEU A 265 15.88 -3.06 2.38
CA LEU A 265 17.28 -3.05 1.98
C LEU A 265 18.17 -3.54 3.12
N SER A 266 19.15 -4.37 2.80
CA SER A 266 20.24 -4.67 3.74
C SER A 266 21.11 -3.44 3.99
N GLY A 267 21.86 -3.42 5.13
CA GLY A 267 22.76 -2.32 5.44
C GLY A 267 23.77 -2.05 4.32
N GLY A 268 24.34 -3.09 3.72
CA GLY A 268 25.26 -2.96 2.60
C GLY A 268 24.61 -2.43 1.32
N GLU A 269 23.37 -2.79 1.01
CA GLU A 269 22.62 -2.23 -0.13
C GLU A 269 22.35 -0.75 0.08
N ALA A 270 21.86 -0.36 1.25
CA ALA A 270 21.59 1.03 1.60
C ALA A 270 22.86 1.91 1.53
N GLN A 271 23.98 1.39 2.02
CA GLN A 271 25.28 2.08 1.95
C GLN A 271 25.72 2.28 0.48
N ARG A 272 25.60 1.27 -0.36
CA ARG A 272 25.96 1.34 -1.78
C ARG A 272 25.05 2.30 -2.56
N ILE A 273 23.76 2.38 -2.25
CA ILE A 273 22.85 3.37 -2.84
C ILE A 273 23.30 4.79 -2.46
N ARG A 274 23.66 5.03 -1.18
CA ARG A 274 24.20 6.32 -0.74
C ARG A 274 25.50 6.67 -1.48
N LEU A 275 26.39 5.72 -1.63
CA LEU A 275 27.63 5.87 -2.38
C LEU A 275 27.36 6.24 -3.84
N ALA A 276 26.46 5.50 -4.51
CA ALA A 276 26.08 5.78 -5.90
C ALA A 276 25.48 7.16 -6.07
N THR A 277 24.68 7.64 -5.11
CA THR A 277 24.11 9.00 -5.13
C THR A 277 25.16 10.10 -4.94
N GLN A 278 26.13 9.89 -4.07
CA GLN A 278 27.19 10.86 -3.79
C GLN A 278 28.16 10.99 -4.98
N ILE A 279 28.64 9.86 -5.50
CA ILE A 279 29.59 9.83 -6.63
C ILE A 279 28.88 10.23 -7.93
N GLY A 280 27.62 9.77 -8.11
CA GLY A 280 26.80 10.08 -9.28
C GLY A 280 26.46 11.55 -9.45
N SER A 281 26.61 12.38 -8.40
CA SER A 281 26.42 13.83 -8.48
C SER A 281 27.48 14.56 -9.30
N SER A 282 28.62 13.89 -9.59
CA SER A 282 29.76 14.44 -10.37
C SER A 282 30.23 15.82 -9.90
N LEU A 283 30.09 16.11 -8.60
CA LEU A 283 30.53 17.37 -8.02
C LEU A 283 32.06 17.42 -8.03
N MET A 284 32.64 18.32 -8.81
CA MET A 284 34.07 18.56 -8.83
C MET A 284 34.49 19.40 -7.61
N GLY A 285 35.70 19.12 -7.07
CA GLY A 285 36.26 19.87 -5.93
C GLY A 285 35.70 19.49 -4.55
N VAL A 286 34.97 18.37 -4.43
CA VAL A 286 34.45 17.85 -3.17
C VAL A 286 35.31 16.68 -2.70
N LEU A 287 35.70 16.67 -1.43
CA LEU A 287 36.38 15.55 -0.78
C LEU A 287 35.33 14.56 -0.25
N TYR A 288 35.37 13.33 -0.73
CA TYR A 288 34.54 12.24 -0.23
C TYR A 288 35.35 11.37 0.73
N ILE A 289 34.88 11.26 1.97
CA ILE A 289 35.44 10.37 2.98
C ILE A 289 34.52 9.15 3.07
N LEU A 290 35.06 7.98 2.76
CA LEU A 290 34.35 6.73 2.73
C LEU A 290 34.91 5.81 3.82
N ASP A 291 34.05 5.36 4.71
CA ASP A 291 34.38 4.39 5.74
C ASP A 291 33.93 2.99 5.26
N GLU A 292 34.87 2.08 5.16
CA GLU A 292 34.66 0.69 4.69
C GLU A 292 33.71 0.52 3.52
N PRO A 293 33.89 1.20 2.35
CA PRO A 293 32.94 1.23 1.25
C PRO A 293 32.75 -0.15 0.58
N SER A 294 33.61 -1.11 0.87
CA SER A 294 33.60 -2.48 0.33
C SER A 294 32.92 -3.50 1.26
N ILE A 295 32.36 -3.06 2.40
CA ILE A 295 31.75 -3.99 3.37
C ILE A 295 30.61 -4.77 2.72
N GLY A 296 30.59 -6.09 2.87
CA GLY A 296 29.55 -6.97 2.29
C GLY A 296 29.61 -7.15 0.77
N LEU A 297 30.69 -6.70 0.11
CA LEU A 297 30.93 -6.94 -1.31
C LEU A 297 31.67 -8.25 -1.55
N HIS A 298 31.23 -9.00 -2.60
CA HIS A 298 32.07 -10.03 -3.16
C HIS A 298 33.28 -9.40 -3.85
N GLN A 299 34.43 -10.09 -3.90
CA GLN A 299 35.69 -9.56 -4.43
C GLN A 299 35.56 -8.97 -5.85
N ARG A 300 34.77 -9.61 -6.72
CA ARG A 300 34.47 -9.14 -8.09
C ARG A 300 33.77 -7.77 -8.12
N ASP A 301 32.88 -7.51 -7.16
CA ASP A 301 32.13 -6.26 -7.10
C ASP A 301 32.96 -5.15 -6.45
N ASN A 302 33.91 -5.52 -5.58
CA ASN A 302 34.91 -4.62 -5.00
C ASN A 302 35.81 -4.02 -6.11
N ASP A 303 36.27 -4.84 -7.04
CA ASP A 303 37.09 -4.36 -8.17
C ASP A 303 36.32 -3.36 -9.05
N LYS A 304 35.02 -3.60 -9.30
CA LYS A 304 34.16 -2.67 -10.04
C LYS A 304 33.99 -1.34 -9.28
N LEU A 305 33.77 -1.41 -7.96
CA LEU A 305 33.68 -0.22 -7.11
C LEU A 305 34.96 0.60 -7.14
N LEU A 306 36.11 -0.04 -6.93
CA LEU A 306 37.42 0.63 -6.97
C LEU A 306 37.72 1.26 -8.33
N ALA A 307 37.36 0.61 -9.43
CA ALA A 307 37.47 1.18 -10.77
C ALA A 307 36.58 2.43 -10.96
N THR A 308 35.41 2.44 -10.31
CA THR A 308 34.47 3.58 -10.37
C THR A 308 34.97 4.75 -9.51
N LEU A 309 35.55 4.49 -8.33
CA LEU A 309 36.12 5.50 -7.43
C LEU A 309 37.39 6.17 -7.97
N LYS A 310 38.12 5.53 -8.89
CA LYS A 310 39.34 6.06 -9.52
C LYS A 310 39.08 6.94 -10.74
N ARG A 311 37.85 7.02 -11.22
CA ARG A 311 37.42 7.88 -12.34
C ARG A 311 37.03 9.25 -11.86
#